data_3683c7cc065bd691ef7ad790e0a07aa5
#
_entry.id   3683c7cc065bd691ef7ad790e0a07aa5
#
_cell.length_a   1.000
_cell.length_b   1.000
_cell.length_c   1.000
_cell.angle_alpha   90.00
_cell.angle_beta   90.00
_cell.angle_gamma   90.00
#
_symmetry.space_group_name_H-M   'P 1'
#
loop_
_entity.id
_entity.type
_entity.pdbx_description
1 polymer ?
#
loop_
_entity_poly.entity_id
_entity_poly.type
_entity_poly.pdbx_seq_one_letter_code
_entity_poly.pdbx_strand_id
1 'polypeptide(L)'
;MISVLKLPVPHGFTISTDACRSYMHGGWPKTLDQEIKTQVAALEKKMKRKLGDPKDPLLVSVRSGAKFSMPGMMDTVLNLGLNDVSVVGLAESTTNERFAFDSYRRFISMYGRIVLGIDGDKFEHPFVLAKSNANVTSDADLSASALRDLCETYKSVVKQSTGRDFPQDPMKQLRGAVEAVFRSWNGARAIAYRVREKISHDLGTAVNIQAMVFGNRDDNSGTGVGFTRNAATGESKPYGD
;
A
#
# COMPACT_ATOMS: atom_id res chain seq x y z
N MET A 1 21.72 4.33 1.49
CA MET A 1 21.53 3.22 2.43
C MET A 1 22.06 1.90 1.85
N ILE A 2 21.49 1.37 0.74
CA ILE A 2 21.94 0.08 0.17
C ILE A 2 23.41 0.11 -0.25
N SER A 3 23.83 1.07 -1.05
CA SER A 3 25.18 1.13 -1.65
C SER A 3 26.28 1.48 -0.64
N VAL A 4 26.03 2.40 0.27
CA VAL A 4 27.03 2.92 1.22
C VAL A 4 27.02 2.14 2.52
N LEU A 5 25.84 1.99 3.15
CA LEU A 5 25.69 1.35 4.45
C LEU A 5 25.47 -0.16 4.38
N LYS A 6 25.30 -0.72 3.18
CA LYS A 6 25.01 -2.14 2.95
C LYS A 6 23.78 -2.68 3.70
N LEU A 7 22.84 -1.80 4.04
CA LEU A 7 21.60 -2.20 4.71
C LEU A 7 20.70 -2.97 3.74
N PRO A 8 20.00 -4.01 4.20
CA PRO A 8 19.09 -4.82 3.39
C PRO A 8 17.76 -4.09 3.13
N VAL A 9 17.81 -2.93 2.47
CA VAL A 9 16.63 -2.16 2.11
C VAL A 9 15.96 -2.80 0.89
N PRO A 10 14.65 -3.07 0.91
CA PRO A 10 13.94 -3.61 -0.24
C PRO A 10 14.07 -2.73 -1.47
N HIS A 11 14.22 -3.35 -2.65
CA HIS A 11 14.31 -2.62 -3.91
C HIS A 11 13.01 -1.90 -4.26
N GLY A 12 13.14 -0.82 -4.99
CA GLY A 12 12.02 -0.02 -5.46
C GLY A 12 12.48 1.03 -6.47
N PHE A 13 11.56 1.86 -6.88
CA PHE A 13 11.82 3.05 -7.69
C PHE A 13 10.92 4.20 -7.26
N THR A 14 11.27 5.40 -7.68
CA THR A 14 10.55 6.62 -7.31
C THR A 14 10.10 7.36 -8.56
N ILE A 15 8.83 7.72 -8.61
CA ILE A 15 8.28 8.68 -9.56
C ILE A 15 8.50 10.07 -8.98
N SER A 16 9.09 10.98 -9.76
CA SER A 16 9.50 12.31 -9.28
C SER A 16 8.33 13.25 -8.99
N THR A 17 8.62 14.31 -8.25
CA THR A 17 7.67 15.40 -8.02
C THR A 17 7.27 16.12 -9.30
N ASP A 18 8.12 16.10 -10.34
CA ASP A 18 7.81 16.68 -11.64
C ASP A 18 6.64 15.99 -12.32
N ALA A 19 6.57 14.65 -12.23
CA ALA A 19 5.44 13.89 -12.73
C ALA A 19 4.14 14.26 -11.99
N CYS A 20 4.20 14.46 -10.67
CA CYS A 20 3.06 14.94 -9.88
C CYS A 20 2.61 16.32 -10.34
N ARG A 21 3.54 17.28 -10.49
CA ARG A 21 3.22 18.62 -10.97
C ARG A 21 2.59 18.59 -12.36
N SER A 22 3.16 17.82 -13.27
CA SER A 22 2.59 17.63 -14.61
C SER A 22 1.18 17.04 -14.56
N TYR A 23 0.95 16.05 -13.70
CA TYR A 23 -0.37 15.46 -13.49
C TYR A 23 -1.39 16.49 -12.99
N MET A 24 -1.00 17.36 -12.06
CA MET A 24 -1.86 18.38 -11.47
C MET A 24 -2.29 19.46 -12.46
N HIS A 25 -1.42 19.80 -13.43
CA HIS A 25 -1.69 20.84 -14.43
C HIS A 25 -2.32 20.31 -15.72
N GLY A 26 -1.99 19.11 -16.15
CA GLY A 26 -2.37 18.57 -17.46
C GLY A 26 -2.89 17.15 -17.48
N GLY A 27 -3.11 16.54 -16.30
CA GLY A 27 -3.50 15.14 -16.17
C GLY A 27 -2.31 14.19 -16.34
N TRP A 28 -2.61 12.92 -16.55
CA TRP A 28 -1.58 11.87 -16.58
C TRP A 28 -0.54 12.09 -17.69
N PRO A 29 0.78 12.15 -17.36
CA PRO A 29 1.82 12.37 -18.37
C PRO A 29 1.87 11.24 -19.39
N LYS A 30 1.97 11.57 -20.68
CA LYS A 30 1.89 10.59 -21.79
C LYS A 30 2.97 9.50 -21.75
N THR A 31 4.16 9.80 -21.24
CA THR A 31 5.29 8.87 -21.17
C THR A 31 5.30 8.01 -19.92
N LEU A 32 4.56 8.43 -18.88
CA LEU A 32 4.67 7.85 -17.52
C LEU A 32 4.28 6.37 -17.47
N ASP A 33 3.29 5.93 -18.24
CA ASP A 33 2.91 4.51 -18.29
C ASP A 33 4.08 3.63 -18.78
N GLN A 34 4.80 4.10 -19.81
CA GLN A 34 5.94 3.35 -20.35
C GLN A 34 7.12 3.36 -19.39
N GLU A 35 7.37 4.48 -18.74
CA GLU A 35 8.42 4.59 -17.71
C GLU A 35 8.14 3.66 -16.54
N ILE A 36 6.90 3.65 -16.02
CA ILE A 36 6.47 2.74 -14.95
C ILE A 36 6.65 1.28 -15.37
N LYS A 37 6.22 0.89 -16.58
CA LYS A 37 6.40 -0.48 -17.08
C LYS A 37 7.88 -0.89 -17.11
N THR A 38 8.75 0.00 -17.57
CA THR A 38 10.19 -0.24 -17.61
C THR A 38 10.76 -0.44 -16.20
N GLN A 39 10.36 0.40 -15.23
CA GLN A 39 10.85 0.30 -13.86
C GLN A 39 10.27 -0.91 -13.10
N VAL A 40 9.01 -1.26 -13.36
CA VAL A 40 8.41 -2.49 -12.82
C VAL A 40 9.18 -3.71 -13.33
N ALA A 41 9.45 -3.82 -14.63
CA ALA A 41 10.23 -4.92 -15.18
C ALA A 41 11.66 -5.01 -14.59
N ALA A 42 12.29 -3.86 -14.33
CA ALA A 42 13.59 -3.81 -13.67
C ALA A 42 13.51 -4.27 -12.20
N LEU A 43 12.44 -3.89 -11.49
CA LEU A 43 12.19 -4.31 -10.12
C LEU A 43 11.92 -5.82 -10.04
N GLU A 44 11.07 -6.35 -10.92
CA GLU A 44 10.76 -7.78 -11.02
C GLU A 44 12.03 -8.62 -11.25
N LYS A 45 12.90 -8.17 -12.15
CA LYS A 45 14.21 -8.83 -12.39
C LYS A 45 15.08 -8.86 -11.14
N LYS A 46 15.14 -7.74 -10.38
CA LYS A 46 15.92 -7.66 -9.14
C LYS A 46 15.34 -8.54 -8.03
N MET A 47 14.02 -8.56 -7.92
CA MET A 47 13.31 -9.34 -6.89
C MET A 47 13.14 -10.80 -7.27
N LYS A 48 13.37 -11.18 -8.54
CA LYS A 48 13.10 -12.51 -9.11
C LYS A 48 11.65 -12.96 -8.94
N ARG A 49 10.70 -12.02 -8.90
CA ARG A 49 9.27 -12.20 -8.73
C ARG A 49 8.55 -11.25 -9.68
N LYS A 50 7.34 -11.59 -10.09
CA LYS A 50 6.52 -10.73 -10.96
C LYS A 50 5.32 -10.17 -10.20
N LEU A 51 4.95 -8.96 -10.55
CA LEU A 51 3.75 -8.30 -10.04
C LEU A 51 2.52 -9.07 -10.53
N GLY A 52 1.71 -9.58 -9.59
CA GLY A 52 0.55 -10.40 -9.90
C GLY A 52 0.85 -11.85 -10.32
N ASP A 53 2.06 -12.35 -10.05
CA ASP A 53 2.44 -13.74 -10.36
C ASP A 53 1.49 -14.73 -9.66
N PRO A 54 1.04 -15.79 -10.37
CA PRO A 54 0.10 -16.77 -9.80
C PRO A 54 0.74 -17.71 -8.78
N LYS A 55 2.07 -17.75 -8.64
CA LYS A 55 2.79 -18.69 -7.76
C LYS A 55 3.52 -18.00 -6.60
N ASP A 56 4.31 -16.96 -6.91
CA ASP A 56 5.09 -16.21 -5.92
C ASP A 56 5.05 -14.72 -6.26
N PRO A 57 3.95 -14.02 -5.95
CA PRO A 57 3.73 -12.66 -6.39
C PRO A 57 4.70 -11.65 -5.76
N LEU A 58 5.23 -10.75 -6.57
CA LEU A 58 5.81 -9.52 -6.06
C LEU A 58 4.68 -8.61 -5.56
N LEU A 59 4.74 -8.22 -4.31
CA LEU A 59 3.85 -7.21 -3.76
C LEU A 59 4.63 -5.93 -3.50
N VAL A 60 4.00 -4.80 -3.77
CA VAL A 60 4.61 -3.49 -3.59
C VAL A 60 3.77 -2.57 -2.71
N SER A 61 4.45 -1.66 -2.04
CA SER A 61 3.84 -0.49 -1.42
C SER A 61 3.96 0.71 -2.36
N VAL A 62 2.92 1.55 -2.38
CA VAL A 62 2.89 2.83 -3.09
C VAL A 62 2.71 3.93 -2.06
N ARG A 63 3.73 4.76 -1.87
CA ARG A 63 3.79 5.75 -0.80
C ARG A 63 4.19 7.12 -1.34
N SER A 64 3.70 8.17 -0.71
CA SER A 64 4.19 9.53 -0.96
C SER A 64 5.66 9.70 -0.57
N GLY A 65 6.36 10.61 -1.26
CA GLY A 65 7.75 10.95 -1.01
C GLY A 65 7.97 12.44 -1.17
N ALA A 66 7.42 13.26 -0.25
CA ALA A 66 7.59 14.70 -0.30
C ALA A 66 8.94 15.13 0.30
N LYS A 67 9.41 16.34 -0.11
CA LYS A 67 10.61 16.97 0.44
C LYS A 67 10.51 17.17 1.96
N PHE A 68 9.32 17.47 2.46
CA PHE A 68 9.01 17.60 3.87
C PHE A 68 8.19 16.40 4.33
N SER A 69 8.54 15.85 5.49
CA SER A 69 7.75 14.79 6.10
C SER A 69 6.41 15.35 6.56
N MET A 70 5.33 14.71 6.13
CA MET A 70 3.95 15.08 6.49
C MET A 70 3.21 13.84 6.99
N PRO A 71 3.51 13.38 8.23
CA PRO A 71 2.98 12.12 8.77
C PRO A 71 1.46 12.12 8.83
N GLY A 72 0.83 11.08 8.28
CA GLY A 72 -0.62 10.92 8.27
C GLY A 72 -1.40 11.83 7.30
N MET A 73 -0.71 12.71 6.54
CA MET A 73 -1.36 13.66 5.64
C MET A 73 -1.56 13.11 4.23
N MET A 74 -0.72 12.15 3.83
CA MET A 74 -0.68 11.61 2.47
C MET A 74 -1.08 10.13 2.47
N ASP A 75 -1.64 9.69 1.35
CA ASP A 75 -2.12 8.34 1.20
C ASP A 75 -0.98 7.33 0.96
N THR A 76 -1.23 6.10 1.38
CA THR A 76 -0.35 4.93 1.18
C THR A 76 -1.21 3.75 0.76
N VAL A 77 -0.78 3.00 -0.26
CA VAL A 77 -1.40 1.74 -0.65
C VAL A 77 -0.40 0.61 -0.44
N LEU A 78 -0.79 -0.41 0.31
CA LEU A 78 0.03 -1.59 0.62
C LEU A 78 -0.54 -2.83 -0.06
N ASN A 79 0.27 -3.88 -0.17
CA ASN A 79 -0.12 -5.18 -0.75
C ASN A 79 -0.59 -5.10 -2.21
N LEU A 80 -0.18 -4.06 -2.94
CA LEU A 80 -0.52 -3.89 -4.34
C LEU A 80 0.13 -5.01 -5.17
N GLY A 81 -0.64 -5.58 -6.08
CA GLY A 81 -0.29 -6.76 -6.86
C GLY A 81 -1.12 -7.99 -6.51
N LEU A 82 -1.87 -7.94 -5.39
CA LEU A 82 -2.84 -8.99 -5.07
C LEU A 82 -4.08 -8.89 -5.96
N ASN A 83 -4.51 -10.06 -6.41
CA ASN A 83 -5.75 -10.30 -7.13
C ASN A 83 -6.24 -11.71 -6.81
N ASP A 84 -7.35 -12.14 -7.40
CA ASP A 84 -7.96 -13.45 -7.12
C ASP A 84 -7.04 -14.64 -7.45
N VAL A 85 -6.09 -14.46 -8.35
CA VAL A 85 -5.11 -15.49 -8.74
C VAL A 85 -3.86 -15.42 -7.85
N SER A 86 -3.29 -14.23 -7.71
CA SER A 86 -2.02 -14.07 -6.98
C SER A 86 -2.15 -14.28 -5.47
N VAL A 87 -3.35 -14.12 -4.88
CA VAL A 87 -3.58 -14.43 -3.46
C VAL A 87 -3.42 -15.92 -3.17
N VAL A 88 -3.83 -16.79 -4.12
CA VAL A 88 -3.63 -18.24 -4.00
C VAL A 88 -2.14 -18.57 -4.04
N GLY A 89 -1.39 -18.00 -4.99
CA GLY A 89 0.06 -18.17 -5.05
C GLY A 89 0.78 -17.66 -3.79
N LEU A 90 0.31 -16.56 -3.22
CA LEU A 90 0.85 -16.07 -1.93
C LEU A 90 0.57 -17.06 -0.80
N ALA A 91 -0.62 -17.66 -0.74
CA ALA A 91 -0.97 -18.66 0.25
C ALA A 91 -0.08 -19.90 0.14
N GLU A 92 0.12 -20.41 -1.08
CA GLU A 92 0.98 -21.56 -1.35
C GLU A 92 2.45 -21.28 -1.03
N SER A 93 2.99 -20.17 -1.54
CA SER A 93 4.41 -19.80 -1.38
C SER A 93 4.79 -19.48 0.08
N THR A 94 3.84 -19.06 0.89
CA THR A 94 4.06 -18.78 2.32
C THR A 94 3.61 -19.92 3.23
N THR A 95 2.93 -20.93 2.70
CA THR A 95 2.27 -21.99 3.48
C THR A 95 1.35 -21.39 4.57
N ASN A 96 0.79 -20.21 4.29
CA ASN A 96 -0.04 -19.46 5.24
C ASN A 96 -1.22 -18.79 4.52
N GLU A 97 -2.29 -19.56 4.35
CA GLU A 97 -3.53 -19.10 3.69
C GLU A 97 -4.16 -17.92 4.43
N ARG A 98 -4.15 -17.96 5.77
CA ARG A 98 -4.68 -16.89 6.59
C ARG A 98 -3.98 -15.56 6.32
N PHE A 99 -2.65 -15.55 6.31
CA PHE A 99 -1.84 -14.38 5.99
C PHE A 99 -2.16 -13.82 4.60
N ALA A 100 -2.29 -14.70 3.61
CA ALA A 100 -2.57 -14.30 2.23
C ALA A 100 -3.92 -13.60 2.10
N PHE A 101 -5.00 -14.21 2.63
CA PHE A 101 -6.34 -13.62 2.56
C PHE A 101 -6.52 -12.39 3.46
N ASP A 102 -5.85 -12.33 4.63
CA ASP A 102 -5.81 -11.10 5.43
C ASP A 102 -5.11 -9.94 4.69
N SER A 103 -4.02 -10.25 4.00
CA SER A 103 -3.32 -9.26 3.16
C SER A 103 -4.21 -8.78 2.00
N TYR A 104 -4.96 -9.69 1.37
CA TYR A 104 -5.85 -9.36 0.26
C TYR A 104 -7.05 -8.54 0.71
N ARG A 105 -7.74 -8.92 1.78
CA ARG A 105 -8.86 -8.13 2.31
C ARG A 105 -8.41 -6.71 2.70
N ARG A 106 -7.22 -6.57 3.31
CA ARG A 106 -6.63 -5.26 3.65
C ARG A 106 -6.35 -4.45 2.39
N PHE A 107 -5.85 -5.08 1.35
CA PHE A 107 -5.61 -4.41 0.08
C PHE A 107 -6.91 -3.94 -0.56
N ILE A 108 -7.95 -4.79 -0.64
CA ILE A 108 -9.25 -4.41 -1.23
C ILE A 108 -9.86 -3.21 -0.49
N SER A 109 -9.91 -3.24 0.86
CA SER A 109 -10.47 -2.14 1.64
C SER A 109 -9.65 -0.85 1.52
N MET A 110 -8.32 -0.95 1.57
CA MET A 110 -7.43 0.20 1.44
C MET A 110 -7.53 0.82 0.03
N TYR A 111 -7.49 0.00 -1.02
CA TYR A 111 -7.65 0.44 -2.40
C TYR A 111 -9.03 1.06 -2.63
N GLY A 112 -10.07 0.42 -2.12
CA GLY A 112 -11.45 0.92 -2.18
C GLY A 112 -11.60 2.31 -1.57
N ARG A 113 -11.02 2.52 -0.40
CA ARG A 113 -11.07 3.81 0.31
C ARG A 113 -10.23 4.89 -0.36
N ILE A 114 -8.98 4.57 -0.67
CA ILE A 114 -7.97 5.55 -1.11
C ILE A 114 -8.09 5.84 -2.60
N VAL A 115 -8.23 4.80 -3.42
CA VAL A 115 -8.19 4.95 -4.88
C VAL A 115 -9.58 5.20 -5.45
N LEU A 116 -10.57 4.44 -4.96
CA LEU A 116 -11.95 4.49 -5.47
C LEU A 116 -12.86 5.45 -4.69
N GLY A 117 -12.39 6.01 -3.57
CA GLY A 117 -13.13 6.99 -2.77
C GLY A 117 -14.36 6.42 -2.05
N ILE A 118 -14.37 5.13 -1.78
CA ILE A 118 -15.48 4.47 -1.08
C ILE A 118 -15.36 4.76 0.41
N ASP A 119 -16.50 5.05 1.06
CA ASP A 119 -16.56 5.27 2.49
C ASP A 119 -16.03 4.05 3.28
N GLY A 120 -15.19 4.31 4.27
CA GLY A 120 -14.56 3.29 5.11
C GLY A 120 -15.55 2.42 5.86
N ASP A 121 -16.66 2.99 6.30
CA ASP A 121 -17.69 2.29 7.08
C ASP A 121 -18.32 1.12 6.29
N LYS A 122 -18.32 1.21 4.95
CA LYS A 122 -18.80 0.12 4.07
C LYS A 122 -17.91 -1.12 4.14
N PHE A 123 -16.65 -0.98 4.50
CA PHE A 123 -15.72 -2.10 4.72
C PHE A 123 -15.66 -2.50 6.19
N GLU A 124 -15.76 -1.53 7.11
CA GLU A 124 -15.70 -1.80 8.55
C GLU A 124 -16.90 -2.62 9.03
N HIS A 125 -18.11 -2.28 8.58
CA HIS A 125 -19.31 -3.00 8.99
C HIS A 125 -19.27 -4.52 8.67
N PRO A 126 -18.97 -4.97 7.45
CA PRO A 126 -18.80 -6.40 7.15
C PRO A 126 -17.67 -7.04 7.96
N PHE A 127 -16.61 -6.31 8.28
CA PHE A 127 -15.50 -6.80 9.08
C PHE A 127 -15.91 -7.10 10.52
N VAL A 128 -16.60 -6.15 11.15
CA VAL A 128 -17.15 -6.33 12.51
C VAL A 128 -18.12 -7.50 12.54
N LEU A 129 -18.99 -7.60 11.53
CA LEU A 129 -19.93 -8.71 11.42
C LEU A 129 -19.22 -10.07 11.26
N ALA A 130 -18.17 -10.14 10.45
CA ALA A 130 -17.38 -11.38 10.31
C ALA A 130 -16.74 -11.81 11.63
N LYS A 131 -16.20 -10.88 12.43
CA LYS A 131 -15.68 -11.18 13.78
C LYS A 131 -16.77 -11.65 14.73
N SER A 132 -17.92 -10.99 14.73
CA SER A 132 -19.08 -11.38 15.54
C SER A 132 -19.58 -12.78 15.21
N ASN A 133 -19.72 -13.10 13.93
CA ASN A 133 -20.17 -14.41 13.46
C ASN A 133 -19.18 -15.53 13.81
N ALA A 134 -17.88 -15.22 13.85
CA ALA A 134 -16.83 -16.14 14.25
C ALA A 134 -16.63 -16.22 15.77
N ASN A 135 -17.34 -15.41 16.57
CA ASN A 135 -17.16 -15.27 18.01
C ASN A 135 -15.70 -14.94 18.41
N VAL A 136 -15.03 -14.07 17.64
CA VAL A 136 -13.67 -13.62 17.92
C VAL A 136 -13.62 -12.10 18.13
N THR A 137 -12.67 -11.66 18.96
CA THR A 137 -12.43 -10.24 19.25
C THR A 137 -11.23 -9.70 18.48
N SER A 138 -10.19 -10.52 18.33
CA SER A 138 -8.98 -10.13 17.60
C SER A 138 -9.11 -10.42 16.11
N ASP A 139 -8.57 -9.52 15.29
CA ASP A 139 -8.43 -9.73 13.85
C ASP A 139 -7.56 -10.97 13.53
N ALA A 140 -6.60 -11.25 14.43
CA ALA A 140 -5.69 -12.38 14.31
C ALA A 140 -6.39 -13.75 14.40
N ASP A 141 -7.55 -13.80 15.03
CA ASP A 141 -8.30 -15.05 15.30
C ASP A 141 -9.28 -15.41 14.18
N LEU A 142 -9.48 -14.53 13.19
CA LEU A 142 -10.29 -14.87 12.01
C LEU A 142 -9.63 -15.99 11.21
N SER A 143 -10.43 -17.01 10.86
CA SER A 143 -9.96 -18.13 10.04
C SER A 143 -9.68 -17.70 8.59
N ALA A 144 -8.89 -18.51 7.87
CA ALA A 144 -8.61 -18.28 6.45
C ALA A 144 -9.91 -18.28 5.61
N SER A 145 -10.87 -19.18 5.92
CA SER A 145 -12.17 -19.22 5.23
C SER A 145 -12.97 -17.95 5.47
N ALA A 146 -13.07 -17.45 6.71
CA ALA A 146 -13.79 -16.20 7.00
C ALA A 146 -13.15 -15.00 6.31
N LEU A 147 -11.82 -14.95 6.21
CA LEU A 147 -11.10 -13.89 5.49
C LEU A 147 -11.31 -13.98 3.97
N ARG A 148 -11.42 -15.19 3.41
CA ARG A 148 -11.76 -15.42 1.99
C ARG A 148 -13.16 -14.89 1.69
N ASP A 149 -14.16 -15.26 2.49
CA ASP A 149 -15.54 -14.78 2.33
C ASP A 149 -15.64 -13.26 2.49
N LEU A 150 -14.83 -12.69 3.37
CA LEU A 150 -14.74 -11.25 3.54
C LEU A 150 -14.13 -10.54 2.31
N CYS A 151 -13.16 -11.16 1.63
CA CYS A 151 -12.65 -10.62 0.36
C CYS A 151 -13.75 -10.56 -0.71
N GLU A 152 -14.60 -11.60 -0.83
CA GLU A 152 -15.74 -11.60 -1.76
C GLU A 152 -16.75 -10.50 -1.40
N THR A 153 -17.06 -10.36 -0.11
CA THR A 153 -17.92 -9.29 0.39
C THR A 153 -17.37 -7.92 0.04
N TYR A 154 -16.07 -7.68 0.23
CA TYR A 154 -15.41 -6.41 -0.10
C TYR A 154 -15.41 -6.12 -1.60
N LYS A 155 -15.23 -7.12 -2.45
CA LYS A 155 -15.37 -6.96 -3.91
C LYS A 155 -16.80 -6.59 -4.28
N SER A 156 -17.78 -7.16 -3.61
CA SER A 156 -19.20 -6.80 -3.79
C SER A 156 -19.48 -5.35 -3.36
N VAL A 157 -18.90 -4.89 -2.25
CA VAL A 157 -18.96 -3.48 -1.82
C VAL A 157 -18.39 -2.55 -2.89
N VAL A 158 -17.24 -2.91 -3.47
CA VAL A 158 -16.62 -2.14 -4.56
C VAL A 158 -17.56 -2.05 -5.75
N LYS A 159 -18.11 -3.19 -6.19
CA LYS A 159 -19.05 -3.25 -7.33
C LYS A 159 -20.30 -2.41 -7.11
N GLN A 160 -20.92 -2.53 -5.93
CA GLN A 160 -22.13 -1.76 -5.57
C GLN A 160 -21.85 -0.25 -5.49
N SER A 161 -20.67 0.14 -5.00
CA SER A 161 -20.31 1.54 -4.81
C SER A 161 -19.86 2.23 -6.10
N THR A 162 -19.25 1.51 -7.04
CA THR A 162 -18.63 2.09 -8.23
C THR A 162 -19.26 1.66 -9.55
N GLY A 163 -20.12 0.65 -9.55
CA GLY A 163 -20.66 -0.01 -10.75
C GLY A 163 -19.62 -0.87 -11.49
N ARG A 164 -18.41 -1.06 -10.95
CA ARG A 164 -17.30 -1.79 -11.58
C ARG A 164 -16.74 -2.84 -10.64
N ASP A 165 -16.20 -3.91 -11.20
CA ASP A 165 -15.51 -4.93 -10.42
C ASP A 165 -14.19 -4.39 -9.87
N PHE A 166 -13.73 -4.97 -8.76
CA PHE A 166 -12.40 -4.67 -8.21
C PHE A 166 -11.31 -5.01 -9.26
N PRO A 167 -10.36 -4.09 -9.54
CA PRO A 167 -9.40 -4.28 -10.62
C PRO A 167 -8.47 -5.47 -10.35
N GLN A 168 -8.46 -6.43 -11.28
CA GLN A 168 -7.62 -7.63 -11.20
C GLN A 168 -6.27 -7.46 -11.91
N ASP A 169 -6.11 -6.44 -12.78
CA ASP A 169 -4.86 -6.12 -13.45
C ASP A 169 -3.93 -5.32 -12.52
N PRO A 170 -2.76 -5.86 -12.13
CA PRO A 170 -1.84 -5.19 -11.21
C PRO A 170 -1.29 -3.85 -11.75
N MET A 171 -1.16 -3.70 -13.08
CA MET A 171 -0.71 -2.44 -13.66
C MET A 171 -1.81 -1.36 -13.60
N LYS A 172 -3.08 -1.74 -13.74
CA LYS A 172 -4.21 -0.82 -13.49
C LYS A 172 -4.30 -0.43 -12.02
N GLN A 173 -4.07 -1.39 -11.12
CA GLN A 173 -4.00 -1.13 -9.68
C GLN A 173 -2.89 -0.12 -9.38
N LEU A 174 -1.68 -0.33 -9.93
CA LEU A 174 -0.52 0.54 -9.71
C LEU A 174 -0.79 1.96 -10.22
N ARG A 175 -1.31 2.11 -11.42
CA ARG A 175 -1.68 3.41 -11.98
C ARG A 175 -2.68 4.14 -11.07
N GLY A 176 -3.76 3.47 -10.68
CA GLY A 176 -4.76 4.05 -9.78
C GLY A 176 -4.19 4.49 -8.44
N ALA A 177 -3.28 3.69 -7.85
CA ALA A 177 -2.60 4.02 -6.60
C ALA A 177 -1.67 5.24 -6.75
N VAL A 178 -0.91 5.33 -7.84
CA VAL A 178 -0.05 6.51 -8.13
C VAL A 178 -0.90 7.78 -8.29
N GLU A 179 -1.99 7.70 -9.04
CA GLU A 179 -2.93 8.82 -9.19
C GLU A 179 -3.53 9.25 -7.84
N ALA A 180 -3.89 8.30 -6.98
CA ALA A 180 -4.43 8.59 -5.65
C ALA A 180 -3.39 9.32 -4.77
N VAL A 181 -2.13 8.86 -4.79
CA VAL A 181 -1.04 9.53 -4.06
C VAL A 181 -0.81 10.94 -4.61
N PHE A 182 -0.84 11.16 -5.92
CA PHE A 182 -0.74 12.50 -6.49
C PHE A 182 -1.90 13.40 -6.03
N ARG A 183 -3.15 12.90 -6.08
CA ARG A 183 -4.32 13.66 -5.61
C ARG A 183 -4.25 13.99 -4.12
N SER A 184 -3.69 13.09 -3.30
CA SER A 184 -3.60 13.29 -1.85
C SER A 184 -2.74 14.51 -1.45
N TRP A 185 -1.84 14.97 -2.34
CA TRP A 185 -1.14 16.24 -2.16
C TRP A 185 -2.10 17.42 -1.97
N ASN A 186 -3.23 17.42 -2.68
CA ASN A 186 -4.26 18.46 -2.57
C ASN A 186 -5.46 18.03 -1.69
N GLY A 187 -5.30 16.97 -0.91
CA GLY A 187 -6.27 16.62 0.13
C GLY A 187 -6.34 17.69 1.24
N ALA A 188 -7.51 17.88 1.83
CA ALA A 188 -7.75 18.92 2.83
C ALA A 188 -6.73 18.89 3.99
N ARG A 189 -6.41 17.69 4.51
CA ARG A 189 -5.41 17.51 5.58
C ARG A 189 -4.02 17.97 5.15
N ALA A 190 -3.58 17.59 3.94
CA ALA A 190 -2.28 17.96 3.41
C ALA A 190 -2.17 19.45 3.14
N ILE A 191 -3.24 20.09 2.64
CA ILE A 191 -3.31 21.55 2.46
C ILE A 191 -3.19 22.26 3.82
N ALA A 192 -4.02 21.89 4.80
CA ALA A 192 -3.99 22.52 6.12
C ALA A 192 -2.62 22.39 6.80
N TYR A 193 -1.99 21.23 6.69
CA TYR A 193 -0.63 21.02 7.21
C TYR A 193 0.39 21.92 6.54
N ARG A 194 0.38 22.00 5.19
CA ARG A 194 1.30 22.86 4.45
C ARG A 194 1.13 24.35 4.78
N VAL A 195 -0.12 24.81 4.94
CA VAL A 195 -0.39 26.20 5.36
C VAL A 195 0.24 26.45 6.74
N ARG A 196 0.02 25.56 7.71
CA ARG A 196 0.57 25.69 9.05
C ARG A 196 2.10 25.70 9.07
N GLU A 197 2.71 24.80 8.32
CA GLU A 197 4.18 24.61 8.28
C GLU A 197 4.87 25.53 7.23
N LYS A 198 4.12 26.43 6.57
CA LYS A 198 4.62 27.33 5.52
C LYS A 198 5.35 26.61 4.37
N ILE A 199 4.84 25.45 3.98
CA ILE A 199 5.35 24.66 2.86
C ILE A 199 4.66 25.08 1.58
N SER A 200 5.42 25.35 0.49
CA SER A 200 4.85 25.72 -0.81
C SER A 200 3.92 24.64 -1.35
N HIS A 201 2.80 25.05 -1.91
CA HIS A 201 1.84 24.17 -2.58
C HIS A 201 2.35 23.61 -3.91
N ASP A 202 3.33 24.25 -4.55
CA ASP A 202 3.83 23.93 -5.89
C ASP A 202 4.87 22.78 -5.89
N LEU A 203 5.29 22.30 -4.72
CA LEU A 203 6.32 21.27 -4.63
C LEU A 203 5.88 19.92 -5.19
N GLY A 204 4.61 19.59 -5.03
CA GLY A 204 4.10 18.26 -5.36
C GLY A 204 4.67 17.15 -4.45
N THR A 205 4.31 15.92 -4.74
CA THR A 205 4.86 14.73 -4.06
C THR A 205 5.47 13.78 -5.07
N ALA A 206 6.58 13.15 -4.71
CA ALA A 206 7.06 11.94 -5.37
C ALA A 206 6.21 10.74 -4.94
N VAL A 207 6.30 9.65 -5.69
CA VAL A 207 5.68 8.37 -5.33
C VAL A 207 6.75 7.30 -5.29
N ASN A 208 6.91 6.67 -4.14
CA ASN A 208 7.82 5.55 -3.94
C ASN A 208 7.07 4.24 -4.13
N ILE A 209 7.50 3.44 -5.10
CA ILE A 209 7.05 2.07 -5.32
C ILE A 209 8.15 1.16 -4.81
N GLN A 210 7.87 0.34 -3.79
CA GLN A 210 8.88 -0.47 -3.13
C GLN A 210 8.36 -1.87 -2.85
N ALA A 211 9.21 -2.88 -3.10
CA ALA A 211 8.92 -4.26 -2.74
C ALA A 211 8.61 -4.39 -1.25
N MET A 212 7.56 -5.13 -0.92
CA MET A 212 7.16 -5.36 0.47
C MET A 212 7.94 -6.49 1.11
N VAL A 213 8.19 -6.34 2.40
CA VAL A 213 8.59 -7.38 3.36
C VAL A 213 7.54 -7.42 4.45
N PHE A 214 7.36 -8.59 5.08
CA PHE A 214 6.25 -8.82 5.98
C PHE A 214 6.73 -9.25 7.35
N GLY A 215 6.40 -8.48 8.38
CA GLY A 215 6.68 -8.81 9.78
C GLY A 215 5.65 -9.71 10.44
N ASN A 216 4.61 -10.13 9.69
CA ASN A 216 3.51 -10.97 10.14
C ASN A 216 3.30 -12.21 9.27
N ARG A 217 4.33 -12.64 8.56
CA ARG A 217 4.27 -13.79 7.65
C ARG A 217 4.20 -15.12 8.41
N ASP A 218 5.02 -15.25 9.45
CA ASP A 218 5.19 -16.44 10.28
C ASP A 218 5.81 -16.06 11.63
N ASP A 219 5.98 -17.03 12.52
CA ASP A 219 6.54 -16.83 13.87
C ASP A 219 8.01 -16.37 13.89
N ASN A 220 8.72 -16.48 12.75
CA ASN A 220 10.09 -15.97 12.58
C ASN A 220 10.15 -14.58 11.96
N SER A 221 8.99 -13.96 11.75
CA SER A 221 8.88 -12.64 11.18
C SER A 221 8.56 -11.62 12.26
N GLY A 222 9.12 -10.41 12.16
CA GLY A 222 8.88 -9.34 13.12
C GLY A 222 8.91 -7.97 12.46
N THR A 223 8.31 -7.00 13.13
CA THR A 223 8.34 -5.59 12.76
C THR A 223 8.66 -4.79 13.99
N GLY A 224 9.53 -3.79 13.86
CA GLY A 224 9.87 -2.89 14.94
C GLY A 224 10.07 -1.48 14.44
N VAL A 225 10.05 -0.52 15.36
CA VAL A 225 10.38 0.89 15.13
C VAL A 225 11.53 1.27 16.05
N GLY A 226 12.63 1.73 15.46
CA GLY A 226 13.81 2.18 16.20
C GLY A 226 14.12 3.64 15.95
N PHE A 227 14.50 4.33 17.01
CA PHE A 227 14.98 5.71 16.99
C PHE A 227 16.41 5.76 17.47
N THR A 228 17.21 6.63 16.92
CA THR A 228 18.60 6.86 17.37
C THR A 228 18.67 7.66 18.68
N ARG A 229 17.55 8.19 19.13
CA ARG A 229 17.39 9.00 20.33
C ARG A 229 16.01 8.72 20.94
N ASN A 230 15.92 8.68 22.27
CA ASN A 230 14.64 8.57 22.95
C ASN A 230 13.76 9.78 22.61
N ALA A 231 12.60 9.53 21.98
CA ALA A 231 11.69 10.59 21.53
C ALA A 231 11.01 11.34 22.68
N ALA A 232 10.86 10.71 23.86
CA ALA A 232 10.21 11.33 25.02
C ALA A 232 11.18 12.17 25.86
N THR A 233 12.43 11.73 26.05
CA THR A 233 13.39 12.37 26.96
C THR A 233 14.48 13.16 26.25
N GLY A 234 14.68 12.92 24.94
CA GLY A 234 15.79 13.49 24.16
C GLY A 234 17.15 12.83 24.41
N GLU A 235 17.23 11.78 25.25
CA GLU A 235 18.46 11.08 25.55
C GLU A 235 19.07 10.41 24.33
N SER A 236 20.40 10.52 24.15
CA SER A 236 21.11 9.94 23.00
C SER A 236 21.39 8.46 23.22
N LYS A 237 20.31 7.67 23.27
CA LYS A 237 20.36 6.20 23.32
C LYS A 237 19.36 5.63 22.31
N PRO A 238 19.67 4.50 21.65
CA PRO A 238 18.68 3.78 20.85
C PRO A 238 17.43 3.48 21.68
N TYR A 239 16.26 3.77 21.11
CA TYR A 239 14.96 3.57 21.73
C TYR A 239 13.99 3.01 20.68
N GLY A 240 13.13 2.06 21.07
CA GLY A 240 12.16 1.48 20.14
C GLY A 240 11.46 0.25 20.71
N ASP A 241 10.58 -0.28 19.91
CA ASP A 241 9.79 -1.49 20.14
C ASP A 241 10.17 -2.56 19.12
#